data_15532c041f2d80ef60c667491eebca5e
#
_entry.id   15532c041f2d80ef60c667491eebca5e
#
_cell.length_a   1.000
_cell.length_b   1.000
_cell.length_c   1.000
_cell.angle_alpha   90.00
_cell.angle_beta   90.00
_cell.angle_gamma   90.00
#
_symmetry.space_group_name_H-M   'P 1'
#
loop_
_entity.id
_entity.type
_entity.pdbx_description
1 polymer ?
#
loop_
_entity_poly.entity_id
_entity_poly.type
_entity_poly.pdbx_seq_one_letter_code
_entity_poly.pdbx_strand_id
1 'polypeptide(L)'
;AKIADRVSGVFVPMVITIAVLTIIVWLIAGQSIGFALSRGIAVLVISCPCALGLATPVAIMVGNGMGARNGIMFKTAVSLEETGKMQIVALDKTGTITSGEPKVTDIIPAAGVTEDTLLKCAYALENKSEHPLARAILENAKEENAGIEEVTGFQALPGNGLTAILDDLTLYGGNYTFISSKVSVDEDIQKKTERLAEAGKTPLFFGNEDRLLGVIAVADVIKEDSPQAIKELQNMGIHVVMLTGDNERTAKAIGQQAGVDEVIAGVLPEGKEQVIRKLKE
;
A
#
# COMPACT_ATOMS: atom_id res chain seq x y z
N ALA A 1 2.21 -27.59 -11.13
CA ALA A 1 2.23 -28.09 -12.51
C ALA A 1 3.62 -28.64 -12.88
N LYS A 2 4.71 -27.85 -12.85
CA LYS A 2 6.06 -28.29 -13.28
C LYS A 2 6.62 -29.50 -12.52
N ILE A 3 6.30 -29.66 -11.24
CA ILE A 3 6.76 -30.83 -10.44
C ILE A 3 5.99 -32.08 -10.84
N ALA A 4 4.67 -32.00 -10.99
CA ALA A 4 3.84 -33.13 -11.44
C ALA A 4 4.25 -33.61 -12.84
N ASP A 5 4.51 -32.67 -13.77
CA ASP A 5 4.98 -33.00 -15.12
C ASP A 5 6.36 -33.69 -15.10
N ARG A 6 7.29 -33.25 -14.25
CA ARG A 6 8.61 -33.85 -14.10
C ARG A 6 8.51 -35.25 -13.49
N VAL A 7 7.68 -35.43 -12.45
CA VAL A 7 7.44 -36.74 -11.83
C VAL A 7 6.80 -37.69 -12.83
N SER A 8 5.77 -37.28 -13.56
CA SER A 8 5.11 -38.06 -14.58
C SER A 8 6.08 -38.47 -15.72
N GLY A 9 6.98 -37.58 -16.12
CA GLY A 9 7.97 -37.82 -17.16
C GLY A 9 8.96 -38.96 -16.86
N VAL A 10 9.23 -39.20 -15.57
CA VAL A 10 10.09 -40.36 -15.14
C VAL A 10 9.27 -41.58 -14.75
N PHE A 11 8.18 -41.33 -14.03
CA PHE A 11 7.32 -42.40 -13.48
C PHE A 11 6.62 -43.24 -14.55
N VAL A 12 6.05 -42.59 -15.57
CA VAL A 12 5.30 -43.32 -16.63
C VAL A 12 6.17 -44.26 -17.41
N PRO A 13 7.37 -43.89 -17.93
CA PRO A 13 8.26 -44.85 -18.61
C PRO A 13 8.69 -46.02 -17.71
N MET A 14 8.95 -45.74 -16.41
CA MET A 14 9.34 -46.77 -15.45
C MET A 14 8.22 -47.80 -15.24
N VAL A 15 6.98 -47.34 -15.06
CA VAL A 15 5.83 -48.23 -14.88
C VAL A 15 5.53 -49.05 -16.13
N ILE A 16 5.64 -48.45 -17.31
CA ILE A 16 5.50 -49.18 -18.60
C ILE A 16 6.57 -50.29 -18.70
N THR A 17 7.80 -49.97 -18.34
CA THR A 17 8.90 -50.97 -18.36
C THR A 17 8.60 -52.13 -17.42
N ILE A 18 8.14 -51.86 -16.19
CA ILE A 18 7.76 -52.90 -15.23
C ILE A 18 6.59 -53.73 -15.75
N ALA A 19 5.58 -53.13 -16.36
CA ALA A 19 4.44 -53.85 -16.94
C ALA A 19 4.87 -54.78 -18.06
N VAL A 20 5.75 -54.31 -18.97
CA VAL A 20 6.28 -55.13 -20.06
C VAL A 20 7.12 -56.29 -19.52
N LEU A 21 8.01 -56.02 -18.56
CA LEU A 21 8.77 -57.10 -17.90
C LEU A 21 7.86 -58.12 -17.21
N THR A 22 6.80 -57.68 -16.55
CA THR A 22 5.81 -58.58 -15.93
C THR A 22 5.17 -59.49 -16.96
N ILE A 23 4.76 -58.98 -18.12
CA ILE A 23 4.19 -59.78 -19.21
C ILE A 23 5.19 -60.80 -19.69
N ILE A 24 6.42 -60.41 -19.95
CA ILE A 24 7.49 -61.32 -20.45
C ILE A 24 7.76 -62.43 -19.43
N VAL A 25 7.90 -62.11 -18.16
CA VAL A 25 8.17 -63.10 -17.10
C VAL A 25 7.06 -64.16 -17.03
N TRP A 26 5.77 -63.78 -17.09
CA TRP A 26 4.66 -64.69 -17.04
C TRP A 26 4.54 -65.53 -18.30
N LEU A 27 4.91 -64.99 -19.46
CA LEU A 27 4.98 -65.77 -20.71
C LEU A 27 6.09 -66.86 -20.67
N ILE A 28 7.28 -66.45 -20.15
CA ILE A 28 8.42 -67.45 -19.97
C ILE A 28 8.04 -68.49 -18.92
N ALA A 29 7.27 -68.14 -17.89
CA ALA A 29 6.76 -69.09 -16.90
C ALA A 29 5.66 -70.02 -17.44
N GLY A 30 5.37 -70.00 -18.75
CA GLY A 30 4.44 -70.88 -19.42
C GLY A 30 2.96 -70.60 -19.22
N GLN A 31 2.62 -69.37 -18.74
CA GLN A 31 1.24 -68.93 -18.58
C GLN A 31 0.62 -68.50 -19.92
N SER A 32 -0.72 -68.52 -19.99
CA SER A 32 -1.42 -68.07 -21.18
C SER A 32 -1.23 -66.55 -21.43
N ILE A 33 -1.29 -66.15 -22.70
CA ILE A 33 -1.19 -64.72 -23.11
C ILE A 33 -2.22 -63.88 -22.39
N GLY A 34 -3.47 -64.36 -22.22
CA GLY A 34 -4.51 -63.66 -21.50
C GLY A 34 -4.17 -63.40 -20.02
N PHE A 35 -3.54 -64.41 -19.36
CA PHE A 35 -3.11 -64.26 -17.98
C PHE A 35 -1.95 -63.26 -17.88
N ALA A 36 -0.92 -63.35 -18.71
CA ALA A 36 0.22 -62.46 -18.71
C ALA A 36 -0.18 -60.98 -18.97
N LEU A 37 -1.04 -60.72 -19.97
CA LEU A 37 -1.60 -59.44 -20.28
C LEU A 37 -2.40 -58.87 -19.11
N SER A 38 -3.26 -59.68 -18.48
CA SER A 38 -4.03 -59.25 -17.31
C SER A 38 -3.13 -58.73 -16.17
N ARG A 39 -1.99 -59.39 -15.92
CA ARG A 39 -1.03 -58.98 -14.89
C ARG A 39 -0.28 -57.69 -15.26
N GLY A 40 0.13 -57.54 -16.51
CA GLY A 40 0.75 -56.31 -17.00
C GLY A 40 -0.21 -55.10 -16.94
N ILE A 41 -1.46 -55.32 -17.35
CA ILE A 41 -2.51 -54.26 -17.22
C ILE A 41 -2.74 -53.93 -15.76
N ALA A 42 -2.79 -54.92 -14.86
CA ALA A 42 -2.94 -54.66 -13.41
C ALA A 42 -1.82 -53.77 -12.87
N VAL A 43 -0.56 -53.95 -13.29
CA VAL A 43 0.57 -53.10 -12.94
C VAL A 43 0.32 -51.64 -13.39
N LEU A 44 -0.14 -51.44 -14.63
CA LEU A 44 -0.43 -50.12 -15.17
C LEU A 44 -1.56 -49.43 -14.40
N VAL A 45 -2.65 -50.13 -14.08
CA VAL A 45 -3.81 -49.57 -13.37
C VAL A 45 -3.49 -49.22 -11.91
N ILE A 46 -2.81 -50.15 -11.19
CA ILE A 46 -2.45 -49.90 -9.78
C ILE A 46 -1.44 -48.75 -9.64
N SER A 47 -0.54 -48.63 -10.61
CA SER A 47 0.50 -47.57 -10.60
C SER A 47 -0.01 -46.22 -11.09
N CYS A 48 -1.30 -46.07 -11.40
CA CYS A 48 -1.83 -44.78 -11.85
C CYS A 48 -1.68 -43.72 -10.75
N PRO A 49 -0.95 -42.58 -10.96
CA PRO A 49 -0.85 -41.51 -10.00
C PRO A 49 -2.07 -40.56 -10.05
N CYS A 50 -3.28 -41.16 -10.24
CA CYS A 50 -4.52 -40.42 -10.46
C CYS A 50 -4.82 -39.43 -9.30
N ALA A 51 -4.50 -39.83 -8.06
CA ALA A 51 -4.65 -38.97 -6.90
C ALA A 51 -3.74 -37.76 -6.98
N LEU A 52 -2.48 -37.90 -7.42
CA LEU A 52 -1.54 -36.81 -7.59
C LEU A 52 -1.93 -35.89 -8.75
N GLY A 53 -2.47 -36.46 -9.84
CA GLY A 53 -2.91 -35.69 -11.01
C GLY A 53 -4.16 -34.86 -10.78
N LEU A 54 -5.01 -35.21 -9.81
CA LEU A 54 -6.24 -34.47 -9.49
C LEU A 54 -6.08 -33.54 -8.27
N ALA A 55 -5.27 -33.92 -7.29
CA ALA A 55 -5.14 -33.17 -6.05
C ALA A 55 -4.64 -31.74 -6.27
N THR A 56 -3.60 -31.57 -7.09
CA THR A 56 -3.02 -30.24 -7.35
C THR A 56 -3.99 -29.30 -8.09
N PRO A 57 -4.65 -29.69 -9.21
CA PRO A 57 -5.65 -28.85 -9.85
C PRO A 57 -6.83 -28.48 -8.94
N VAL A 58 -7.31 -29.42 -8.13
CA VAL A 58 -8.41 -29.17 -7.20
C VAL A 58 -7.98 -28.17 -6.12
N ALA A 59 -6.80 -28.33 -5.53
CA ALA A 59 -6.27 -27.39 -4.54
C ALA A 59 -6.12 -25.97 -5.11
N ILE A 60 -5.60 -25.85 -6.34
CA ILE A 60 -5.49 -24.56 -7.05
C ILE A 60 -6.88 -23.96 -7.30
N MET A 61 -7.86 -24.77 -7.75
CA MET A 61 -9.21 -24.30 -8.01
C MET A 61 -9.89 -23.79 -6.73
N VAL A 62 -9.74 -24.52 -5.62
CA VAL A 62 -10.27 -24.10 -4.31
C VAL A 62 -9.58 -22.83 -3.84
N GLY A 63 -8.25 -22.76 -3.91
CA GLY A 63 -7.47 -21.58 -3.51
C GLY A 63 -7.84 -20.33 -4.34
N ASN A 64 -7.95 -20.47 -5.66
CA ASN A 64 -8.41 -19.37 -6.53
C ASN A 64 -9.85 -18.97 -6.22
N GLY A 65 -10.73 -19.94 -5.95
CA GLY A 65 -12.12 -19.66 -5.57
C GLY A 65 -12.23 -18.90 -4.25
N MET A 66 -11.43 -19.24 -3.25
CA MET A 66 -11.35 -18.52 -1.99
C MET A 66 -10.76 -17.13 -2.19
N GLY A 67 -9.69 -16.99 -2.98
CA GLY A 67 -9.12 -15.70 -3.34
C GLY A 67 -10.15 -14.80 -4.01
N ALA A 68 -10.83 -15.28 -5.03
CA ALA A 68 -11.82 -14.51 -5.78
C ALA A 68 -13.00 -14.04 -4.91
N ARG A 69 -13.45 -14.84 -3.93
CA ARG A 69 -14.49 -14.43 -2.97
C ARG A 69 -14.05 -13.27 -2.09
N ASN A 70 -12.76 -13.11 -1.87
CA ASN A 70 -12.15 -12.01 -1.11
C ASN A 70 -11.58 -10.91 -2.02
N GLY A 71 -11.96 -10.86 -3.29
CA GLY A 71 -11.48 -9.85 -4.24
C GLY A 71 -10.03 -10.04 -4.71
N ILE A 72 -9.40 -11.19 -4.42
CA ILE A 72 -8.02 -11.49 -4.77
C ILE A 72 -7.99 -12.41 -6.00
N MET A 73 -7.33 -11.97 -7.07
CA MET A 73 -7.16 -12.74 -8.30
C MET A 73 -5.70 -13.11 -8.53
N PHE A 74 -5.39 -14.40 -8.46
CA PHE A 74 -4.06 -14.91 -8.80
C PHE A 74 -3.91 -15.08 -10.30
N LYS A 75 -2.87 -14.52 -10.90
CA LYS A 75 -2.59 -14.65 -12.35
C LYS A 75 -2.14 -16.08 -12.73
N THR A 76 -1.50 -16.78 -11.82
CA THR A 76 -0.97 -18.12 -12.06
C THR A 76 -1.08 -18.98 -10.81
N ALA A 77 -1.11 -20.31 -11.00
CA ALA A 77 -1.04 -21.27 -9.90
C ALA A 77 0.26 -21.13 -9.06
N VAL A 78 1.35 -20.75 -9.73
CA VAL A 78 2.64 -20.49 -9.05
C VAL A 78 2.52 -19.29 -8.11
N SER A 79 1.85 -18.21 -8.52
CA SER A 79 1.63 -17.05 -7.66
C SER A 79 0.84 -17.40 -6.39
N LEU A 80 -0.18 -18.28 -6.51
CA LEU A 80 -0.93 -18.77 -5.36
C LEU A 80 -0.04 -19.58 -4.41
N GLU A 81 0.79 -20.49 -4.96
CA GLU A 81 1.70 -21.33 -4.17
C GLU A 81 2.77 -20.49 -3.45
N GLU A 82 3.40 -19.54 -4.15
CA GLU A 82 4.43 -18.66 -3.58
C GLU A 82 3.87 -17.71 -2.51
N THR A 83 2.63 -17.25 -2.67
CA THR A 83 1.96 -16.43 -1.64
C THR A 83 1.88 -17.15 -0.29
N GLY A 84 1.64 -18.46 -0.30
CA GLY A 84 1.62 -19.27 0.93
C GLY A 84 3.00 -19.49 1.58
N LYS A 85 4.09 -19.10 0.92
CA LYS A 85 5.48 -19.27 1.39
C LYS A 85 6.17 -17.93 1.69
N MET A 86 5.42 -16.84 1.61
CA MET A 86 5.99 -15.51 1.85
C MET A 86 6.55 -15.39 3.26
N GLN A 87 7.75 -14.82 3.34
CA GLN A 87 8.44 -14.50 4.59
C GLN A 87 8.51 -12.99 4.83
N ILE A 88 8.48 -12.21 3.74
CA ILE A 88 8.56 -10.75 3.78
C ILE A 88 7.46 -10.18 2.89
N VAL A 89 6.76 -9.18 3.38
CA VAL A 89 5.82 -8.35 2.59
C VAL A 89 6.32 -6.90 2.61
N ALA A 90 6.55 -6.36 1.43
CA ALA A 90 6.88 -4.95 1.26
C ALA A 90 5.64 -4.18 0.83
N LEU A 91 5.21 -3.24 1.67
CA LEU A 91 4.03 -2.39 1.48
C LEU A 91 4.45 -0.98 1.09
N ASP A 92 3.81 -0.41 0.08
CA ASP A 92 3.93 1.02 -0.17
C ASP A 92 3.21 1.81 0.93
N LYS A 93 3.71 2.99 1.28
CA LYS A 93 3.02 3.86 2.24
C LYS A 93 1.72 4.41 1.65
N THR A 94 1.83 5.16 0.56
CA THR A 94 0.74 5.98 0.02
C THR A 94 -0.34 5.15 -0.67
N GLY A 95 -1.58 5.28 -0.23
CA GLY A 95 -2.73 4.54 -0.79
C GLY A 95 -2.79 3.06 -0.40
N THR A 96 -1.77 2.52 0.31
CA THR A 96 -1.74 1.15 0.82
C THR A 96 -1.86 1.12 2.34
N ILE A 97 -0.85 1.59 3.08
CA ILE A 97 -0.90 1.75 4.54
C ILE A 97 -1.73 2.97 4.91
N THR A 98 -1.60 4.04 4.14
CA THR A 98 -2.37 5.28 4.27
C THR A 98 -3.50 5.33 3.26
N SER A 99 -4.46 6.24 3.45
CA SER A 99 -5.62 6.40 2.55
C SER A 99 -5.22 6.87 1.13
N GLY A 100 -4.07 7.53 1.00
CA GLY A 100 -3.65 8.19 -0.24
C GLY A 100 -4.39 9.50 -0.48
N GLU A 101 -5.30 9.87 0.40
CA GLU A 101 -6.04 11.12 0.39
C GLU A 101 -5.62 11.95 1.61
N PRO A 102 -4.93 13.08 1.40
CA PRO A 102 -4.56 13.97 2.50
C PRO A 102 -5.81 14.48 3.23
N LYS A 103 -5.73 14.55 4.56
CA LYS A 103 -6.79 15.12 5.42
C LYS A 103 -6.22 16.18 6.35
N VAL A 104 -7.06 17.14 6.74
CA VAL A 104 -6.72 18.07 7.83
C VAL A 104 -6.62 17.29 9.14
N THR A 105 -5.51 17.41 9.83
CA THR A 105 -5.25 16.69 11.09
C THR A 105 -5.15 17.62 12.29
N ASP A 106 -4.77 18.87 12.08
CA ASP A 106 -4.65 19.88 13.14
C ASP A 106 -4.97 21.27 12.58
N ILE A 107 -5.66 22.06 13.40
CA ILE A 107 -5.97 23.45 13.15
C ILE A 107 -5.44 24.24 14.34
N ILE A 108 -4.52 25.17 14.09
CA ILE A 108 -3.85 25.97 15.12
C ILE A 108 -4.09 27.46 14.83
N PRO A 109 -5.15 28.07 15.35
CA PRO A 109 -5.38 29.49 15.21
C PRO A 109 -4.28 30.32 15.92
N ALA A 110 -3.93 31.46 15.36
CA ALA A 110 -3.08 32.43 16.01
C ALA A 110 -3.81 33.13 17.16
N ALA A 111 -3.07 33.83 18.03
CA ALA A 111 -3.64 34.56 19.17
C ALA A 111 -4.71 35.57 18.72
N GLY A 112 -5.92 35.45 19.27
CA GLY A 112 -7.06 36.30 18.93
C GLY A 112 -7.71 36.01 17.57
N VAL A 113 -7.46 34.85 16.99
CA VAL A 113 -8.15 34.36 15.80
C VAL A 113 -8.97 33.13 16.19
N THR A 114 -10.18 33.02 15.67
CA THR A 114 -11.02 31.83 15.87
C THR A 114 -10.70 30.79 14.79
N GLU A 115 -10.96 29.52 15.07
CA GLU A 115 -10.82 28.42 14.12
C GLU A 115 -11.68 28.64 12.87
N ASP A 116 -12.91 29.09 13.06
CA ASP A 116 -13.85 29.44 11.98
C ASP A 116 -13.27 30.53 11.04
N THR A 117 -12.65 31.59 11.61
CA THR A 117 -12.01 32.65 10.80
C THR A 117 -10.84 32.09 9.99
N LEU A 118 -10.00 31.26 10.61
CA LEU A 118 -8.87 30.62 9.92
C LEU A 118 -9.35 29.71 8.78
N LEU A 119 -10.34 28.88 9.04
CA LEU A 119 -10.91 27.96 8.04
C LEU A 119 -11.57 28.71 6.88
N LYS A 120 -12.33 29.78 7.14
CA LYS A 120 -12.94 30.60 6.08
C LYS A 120 -11.89 31.23 5.17
N CYS A 121 -10.85 31.82 5.72
CA CYS A 121 -9.76 32.41 4.94
C CYS A 121 -8.99 31.35 4.16
N ALA A 122 -8.69 30.20 4.77
CA ALA A 122 -8.03 29.08 4.11
C ALA A 122 -8.90 28.50 2.96
N TYR A 123 -10.19 28.33 3.19
CA TYR A 123 -11.13 27.90 2.17
C TYR A 123 -11.17 28.87 0.98
N ALA A 124 -11.30 30.18 1.26
CA ALA A 124 -11.37 31.20 0.22
C ALA A 124 -10.12 31.20 -0.69
N LEU A 125 -8.91 31.03 -0.09
CA LEU A 125 -7.65 30.90 -0.82
C LEU A 125 -7.57 29.59 -1.62
N GLU A 126 -7.84 28.48 -0.96
CA GLU A 126 -7.61 27.14 -1.54
C GLU A 126 -8.69 26.73 -2.56
N ASN A 127 -9.86 27.38 -2.54
CA ASN A 127 -10.95 27.07 -3.46
C ASN A 127 -10.60 27.28 -4.96
N LYS A 128 -9.56 28.09 -5.23
CA LYS A 128 -9.04 28.29 -6.60
C LYS A 128 -7.71 27.56 -6.85
N SER A 129 -7.23 26.78 -5.87
CA SER A 129 -5.98 26.04 -5.94
C SER A 129 -6.21 24.63 -6.53
N GLU A 130 -5.33 24.21 -7.43
CA GLU A 130 -5.31 22.85 -7.95
C GLU A 130 -4.37 21.91 -7.16
N HIS A 131 -3.81 22.40 -6.04
CA HIS A 131 -2.88 21.63 -5.24
C HIS A 131 -3.59 20.49 -4.51
N PRO A 132 -3.00 19.26 -4.44
CA PRO A 132 -3.65 18.12 -3.76
C PRO A 132 -4.02 18.39 -2.29
N LEU A 133 -3.24 19.21 -1.57
CA LEU A 133 -3.52 19.57 -0.19
C LEU A 133 -4.72 20.54 -0.04
N ALA A 134 -5.03 21.32 -1.08
CA ALA A 134 -6.18 22.21 -1.10
C ALA A 134 -7.48 21.43 -0.88
N ARG A 135 -7.61 20.28 -1.54
CA ARG A 135 -8.79 19.44 -1.43
C ARG A 135 -9.10 19.05 0.03
N ALA A 136 -8.07 18.70 0.81
CA ALA A 136 -8.23 18.36 2.21
C ALA A 136 -8.82 19.53 3.03
N ILE A 137 -8.36 20.74 2.78
CA ILE A 137 -8.85 21.95 3.45
C ILE A 137 -10.29 22.26 3.04
N LEU A 138 -10.59 22.13 1.74
CA LEU A 138 -11.94 22.37 1.22
C LEU A 138 -12.96 21.36 1.74
N GLU A 139 -12.60 20.09 1.87
CA GLU A 139 -13.47 19.06 2.43
C GLU A 139 -13.72 19.32 3.92
N ASN A 140 -12.70 19.60 4.71
CA ASN A 140 -12.83 19.91 6.13
C ASN A 140 -13.68 21.17 6.38
N ALA A 141 -13.44 22.24 5.63
CA ALA A 141 -14.19 23.49 5.77
C ALA A 141 -15.69 23.31 5.40
N LYS A 142 -16.02 22.44 4.47
CA LYS A 142 -17.42 22.09 4.14
C LYS A 142 -18.11 21.33 5.26
N GLU A 143 -17.43 20.39 5.89
CA GLU A 143 -17.93 19.63 7.04
C GLU A 143 -18.26 20.56 8.21
N GLU A 144 -17.43 21.58 8.44
CA GLU A 144 -17.61 22.59 9.49
C GLU A 144 -18.59 23.73 9.09
N ASN A 145 -19.23 23.66 7.90
CA ASN A 145 -20.14 24.69 7.38
C ASN A 145 -19.50 26.10 7.30
N ALA A 146 -18.20 26.19 7.05
CA ALA A 146 -17.52 27.47 6.84
C ALA A 146 -18.13 28.17 5.62
N GLY A 147 -18.53 29.44 5.79
CA GLY A 147 -19.17 30.22 4.72
C GLY A 147 -18.25 30.33 3.51
N ILE A 148 -18.84 30.25 2.31
CA ILE A 148 -18.13 30.39 1.05
C ILE A 148 -18.01 31.87 0.72
N GLU A 149 -16.78 32.42 0.76
CA GLU A 149 -16.49 33.77 0.31
C GLU A 149 -15.64 33.72 -0.97
N GLU A 150 -15.96 34.55 -1.95
CA GLU A 150 -15.22 34.59 -3.22
C GLU A 150 -14.06 35.56 -3.13
N VAL A 151 -12.87 35.11 -3.51
CA VAL A 151 -11.68 35.93 -3.60
C VAL A 151 -11.47 36.47 -5.01
N THR A 152 -10.86 37.64 -5.11
CA THR A 152 -10.37 38.24 -6.35
C THR A 152 -8.85 38.26 -6.39
N GLY A 153 -8.25 38.52 -7.54
CA GLY A 153 -6.79 38.66 -7.67
C GLY A 153 -5.99 37.41 -7.28
N PHE A 154 -6.57 36.20 -7.37
CA PHE A 154 -5.89 34.95 -7.02
C PHE A 154 -4.62 34.73 -7.84
N GLN A 155 -3.54 34.40 -7.18
CA GLN A 155 -2.26 34.03 -7.78
C GLN A 155 -1.65 32.85 -7.04
N ALA A 156 -1.30 31.80 -7.78
CA ALA A 156 -0.46 30.73 -7.29
C ALA A 156 1.02 31.07 -7.53
N LEU A 157 1.82 30.97 -6.48
CA LEU A 157 3.26 31.24 -6.50
C LEU A 157 4.02 29.92 -6.38
N PRO A 158 4.48 29.32 -7.49
CA PRO A 158 5.10 28.00 -7.47
C PRO A 158 6.23 27.87 -6.45
N GLY A 159 6.17 26.83 -5.60
CA GLY A 159 7.14 26.57 -4.54
C GLY A 159 7.02 27.42 -3.27
N ASN A 160 6.14 28.45 -3.26
CA ASN A 160 5.93 29.34 -2.12
C ASN A 160 4.55 29.21 -1.51
N GLY A 161 3.51 29.53 -2.26
CA GLY A 161 2.15 29.52 -1.75
C GLY A 161 1.16 30.22 -2.67
N LEU A 162 0.13 30.78 -2.06
CA LEU A 162 -1.01 31.42 -2.71
C LEU A 162 -1.19 32.84 -2.18
N THR A 163 -1.73 33.72 -3.00
CA THR A 163 -2.23 35.03 -2.58
C THR A 163 -3.55 35.34 -3.28
N ALA A 164 -4.44 36.04 -2.59
CA ALA A 164 -5.70 36.53 -3.13
C ALA A 164 -6.19 37.73 -2.33
N ILE A 165 -7.24 38.42 -2.79
CA ILE A 165 -7.87 39.53 -2.12
C ILE A 165 -9.28 39.15 -1.68
N LEU A 166 -9.56 39.31 -0.39
CA LEU A 166 -10.88 39.11 0.21
C LEU A 166 -11.24 40.38 1.00
N ASP A 167 -12.37 41.02 0.70
CA ASP A 167 -12.84 42.26 1.35
C ASP A 167 -11.77 43.33 1.45
N ASP A 168 -11.07 43.63 0.34
CA ASP A 168 -9.95 44.56 0.24
C ASP A 168 -8.70 44.22 1.05
N LEU A 169 -8.65 43.03 1.69
CA LEU A 169 -7.48 42.52 2.41
C LEU A 169 -6.74 41.49 1.58
N THR A 170 -5.44 41.60 1.47
CA THR A 170 -4.62 40.58 0.83
C THR A 170 -4.44 39.39 1.78
N LEU A 171 -4.87 38.19 1.34
CA LEU A 171 -4.64 36.93 2.02
C LEU A 171 -3.39 36.23 1.47
N TYR A 172 -2.70 35.52 2.33
CA TYR A 172 -1.54 34.70 2.04
C TYR A 172 -1.74 33.29 2.58
N GLY A 173 -1.39 32.28 1.79
CA GLY A 173 -1.36 30.88 2.22
C GLY A 173 -0.12 30.19 1.68
N GLY A 174 0.56 29.35 2.46
CA GLY A 174 1.72 28.63 1.96
C GLY A 174 2.66 28.09 3.01
N ASN A 175 3.91 27.87 2.63
CA ASN A 175 4.94 27.34 3.52
C ASN A 175 5.46 28.42 4.51
N TYR A 176 6.19 27.97 5.54
CA TYR A 176 6.77 28.85 6.56
C TYR A 176 7.63 29.96 5.96
N THR A 177 8.51 29.64 5.01
CA THR A 177 9.43 30.60 4.40
C THR A 177 8.69 31.74 3.70
N PHE A 178 7.63 31.43 2.98
CA PHE A 178 6.81 32.41 2.30
C PHE A 178 6.05 33.30 3.29
N ILE A 179 5.37 32.71 4.27
CA ILE A 179 4.55 33.47 5.22
C ILE A 179 5.41 34.31 6.15
N SER A 180 6.54 33.81 6.65
CA SER A 180 7.47 34.57 7.50
C SER A 180 8.11 35.79 6.80
N SER A 181 8.12 35.79 5.46
CA SER A 181 8.53 36.97 4.67
C SER A 181 7.47 38.06 4.59
N LYS A 182 6.22 37.78 4.95
CA LYS A 182 5.07 38.68 4.87
C LYS A 182 4.62 39.17 6.24
N VAL A 183 4.51 38.25 7.20
CA VAL A 183 4.02 38.53 8.54
C VAL A 183 4.87 37.82 9.60
N SER A 184 4.88 38.39 10.82
CA SER A 184 5.58 37.76 11.95
C SER A 184 4.90 36.47 12.37
N VAL A 185 5.67 35.41 12.56
CA VAL A 185 5.22 34.14 13.09
C VAL A 185 5.70 33.98 14.52
N ASP A 186 4.79 33.71 15.44
CA ASP A 186 5.07 33.56 16.85
C ASP A 186 5.95 32.28 17.09
N GLU A 187 6.92 32.38 17.99
CA GLU A 187 7.81 31.27 18.34
C GLU A 187 7.06 30.03 18.81
N ASP A 188 5.93 30.18 19.52
CA ASP A 188 5.11 29.06 19.99
C ASP A 188 4.45 28.32 18.84
N ILE A 189 3.98 29.05 17.83
CA ILE A 189 3.41 28.45 16.61
C ILE A 189 4.52 27.76 15.83
N GLN A 190 5.69 28.38 15.69
CA GLN A 190 6.82 27.78 15.01
C GLN A 190 7.23 26.44 15.66
N LYS A 191 7.40 26.40 16.98
CA LYS A 191 7.74 25.15 17.70
C LYS A 191 6.68 24.07 17.55
N LYS A 192 5.39 24.44 17.54
CA LYS A 192 4.29 23.48 17.31
C LYS A 192 4.34 22.91 15.88
N THR A 193 4.54 23.78 14.89
CA THR A 193 4.58 23.35 13.48
C THR A 193 5.82 22.51 13.15
N GLU A 194 6.96 22.78 13.77
CA GLU A 194 8.15 21.92 13.68
C GLU A 194 7.85 20.50 14.19
N ARG A 195 7.16 20.37 15.32
CA ARG A 195 6.72 19.05 15.84
C ARG A 195 5.75 18.34 14.93
N LEU A 196 4.82 19.08 14.30
CA LEU A 196 3.90 18.50 13.32
C LEU A 196 4.66 18.00 12.08
N ALA A 197 5.61 18.78 11.58
CA ALA A 197 6.46 18.35 10.46
C ALA A 197 7.32 17.10 10.83
N GLU A 198 7.79 17.05 12.08
CA GLU A 198 8.49 15.87 12.62
C GLU A 198 7.60 14.63 12.67
N ALA A 199 6.30 14.82 12.93
CA ALA A 199 5.31 13.74 12.92
C ALA A 199 4.83 13.35 11.50
N GLY A 200 5.44 13.91 10.44
CA GLY A 200 5.09 13.60 9.06
C GLY A 200 3.90 14.36 8.50
N LYS A 201 3.47 15.42 9.17
CA LYS A 201 2.39 16.28 8.71
C LYS A 201 2.95 17.47 7.92
N THR A 202 2.15 18.03 7.03
CA THR A 202 2.52 19.22 6.25
C THR A 202 1.79 20.43 6.81
N PRO A 203 2.47 21.32 7.55
CA PRO A 203 1.86 22.55 8.05
C PRO A 203 1.77 23.59 6.93
N LEU A 204 0.58 24.10 6.71
CA LEU A 204 0.27 25.20 5.81
C LEU A 204 -0.09 26.43 6.65
N PHE A 205 0.60 27.54 6.41
CA PHE A 205 0.42 28.78 7.15
C PHE A 205 -0.51 29.71 6.39
N PHE A 206 -1.39 30.39 7.10
CA PHE A 206 -2.33 31.36 6.56
C PHE A 206 -2.21 32.68 7.29
N GLY A 207 -2.23 33.77 6.55
CA GLY A 207 -2.14 35.14 7.08
C GLY A 207 -2.84 36.15 6.19
N ASN A 208 -3.00 37.35 6.68
CA ASN A 208 -3.38 38.51 5.91
C ASN A 208 -2.27 39.58 5.96
N GLU A 209 -2.50 40.77 5.41
CA GLU A 209 -1.51 41.90 5.43
C GLU A 209 -1.06 42.30 6.84
N ASP A 210 -1.92 42.10 7.85
CA ASP A 210 -1.70 42.59 9.20
C ASP A 210 -1.02 41.54 10.10
N ARG A 211 -1.39 40.28 9.97
CA ARG A 211 -0.96 39.25 10.92
C ARG A 211 -1.08 37.82 10.39
N LEU A 212 -0.43 36.90 11.08
CA LEU A 212 -0.69 35.48 10.95
C LEU A 212 -2.11 35.18 11.46
N LEU A 213 -2.87 34.39 10.67
CA LEU A 213 -4.18 33.86 11.07
C LEU A 213 -4.06 32.50 11.76
N GLY A 214 -3.11 31.70 11.34
CA GLY A 214 -2.87 30.39 11.93
C GLY A 214 -2.22 29.39 10.98
N VAL A 215 -2.27 28.13 11.38
CA VAL A 215 -1.70 26.99 10.64
C VAL A 215 -2.70 25.86 10.57
N ILE A 216 -2.82 25.26 9.40
CA ILE A 216 -3.59 24.03 9.17
C ILE A 216 -2.60 22.95 8.74
N ALA A 217 -2.54 21.85 9.49
CA ALA A 217 -1.70 20.73 9.14
C ALA A 217 -2.50 19.67 8.38
N VAL A 218 -1.91 19.21 7.29
CA VAL A 218 -2.49 18.19 6.42
C VAL A 218 -1.54 16.99 6.36
N ALA A 219 -2.09 15.80 6.47
CA ALA A 219 -1.32 14.55 6.33
C ALA A 219 -2.12 13.46 5.62
N ASP A 220 -1.39 12.53 5.01
CA ASP A 220 -1.96 11.29 4.53
C ASP A 220 -2.14 10.34 5.72
N VAL A 221 -3.38 10.06 6.06
CA VAL A 221 -3.76 9.35 7.30
C VAL A 221 -3.67 7.85 7.11
N ILE A 222 -3.12 7.15 8.10
CA ILE A 222 -3.11 5.69 8.16
C ILE A 222 -4.56 5.19 8.16
N LYS A 223 -4.86 4.18 7.33
CA LYS A 223 -6.18 3.53 7.32
C LYS A 223 -6.45 2.85 8.66
N GLU A 224 -7.68 2.88 9.11
CA GLU A 224 -8.07 2.32 10.42
C GLU A 224 -7.74 0.84 10.55
N ASP A 225 -7.83 0.09 9.46
CA ASP A 225 -7.57 -1.35 9.39
C ASP A 225 -6.09 -1.72 9.18
N SER A 226 -5.24 -0.78 8.75
CA SER A 226 -3.84 -1.06 8.44
C SER A 226 -3.02 -1.59 9.62
N PRO A 227 -3.09 -1.02 10.84
CA PRO A 227 -2.33 -1.56 11.97
C PRO A 227 -2.74 -2.99 12.35
N GLN A 228 -4.04 -3.29 12.26
CA GLN A 228 -4.53 -4.63 12.52
C GLN A 228 -4.07 -5.62 11.45
N ALA A 229 -4.17 -5.27 10.17
CA ALA A 229 -3.72 -6.10 9.06
C ALA A 229 -2.21 -6.39 9.14
N ILE A 230 -1.40 -5.38 9.48
CA ILE A 230 0.04 -5.55 9.70
C ILE A 230 0.30 -6.54 10.83
N LYS A 231 -0.39 -6.40 11.95
CA LYS A 231 -0.27 -7.31 13.09
C LYS A 231 -0.69 -8.74 12.76
N GLU A 232 -1.71 -8.92 11.93
CA GLU A 232 -2.12 -10.24 11.45
C GLU A 232 -1.04 -10.90 10.60
N LEU A 233 -0.40 -10.14 9.69
CA LEU A 233 0.74 -10.63 8.90
C LEU A 233 1.91 -11.04 9.81
N GLN A 234 2.25 -10.22 10.80
CA GLN A 234 3.30 -10.52 11.78
C GLN A 234 2.99 -11.79 12.61
N ASN A 235 1.74 -11.98 13.00
CA ASN A 235 1.29 -13.19 13.71
C ASN A 235 1.40 -14.46 12.84
N MET A 236 1.38 -14.31 11.50
CA MET A 236 1.65 -15.40 10.56
C MET A 236 3.15 -15.67 10.36
N GLY A 237 4.03 -14.92 11.04
CA GLY A 237 5.49 -15.01 10.90
C GLY A 237 6.05 -14.25 9.69
N ILE A 238 5.28 -13.35 9.12
CA ILE A 238 5.67 -12.55 7.94
C ILE A 238 6.28 -11.23 8.44
N HIS A 239 7.49 -10.91 7.97
CA HIS A 239 8.16 -9.64 8.23
C HIS A 239 7.58 -8.53 7.34
N VAL A 240 7.08 -7.45 7.93
CA VAL A 240 6.39 -6.39 7.21
C VAL A 240 7.31 -5.16 7.06
N VAL A 241 7.60 -4.80 5.83
CA VAL A 241 8.48 -3.68 5.45
C VAL A 241 7.65 -2.58 4.80
N MET A 242 7.77 -1.35 5.26
CA MET A 242 7.17 -0.19 4.60
C MET A 242 8.17 0.47 3.66
N LEU A 243 7.77 0.71 2.41
CA LEU A 243 8.54 1.47 1.42
C LEU A 243 7.90 2.84 1.19
N THR A 244 8.71 3.90 1.21
CA THR A 244 8.22 5.25 0.93
C THR A 244 9.30 6.14 0.30
N GLY A 245 8.87 7.11 -0.50
CA GLY A 245 9.73 8.19 -0.99
C GLY A 245 9.96 9.32 0.02
N ASP A 246 9.30 9.30 1.16
CA ASP A 246 9.42 10.31 2.20
C ASP A 246 10.82 10.33 2.82
N ASN A 247 11.14 11.43 3.49
CA ASN A 247 12.36 11.50 4.30
C ASN A 247 12.31 10.49 5.47
N GLU A 248 13.48 10.12 5.96
CA GLU A 248 13.65 9.07 7.00
C GLU A 248 12.85 9.37 8.29
N ARG A 249 12.77 10.64 8.70
CA ARG A 249 12.12 11.05 9.94
C ARG A 249 10.61 10.85 9.86
N THR A 250 9.98 11.34 8.79
CA THR A 250 8.55 11.16 8.50
C THR A 250 8.20 9.68 8.33
N ALA A 251 9.00 8.95 7.57
CA ALA A 251 8.80 7.53 7.33
C ALA A 251 8.83 6.71 8.62
N LYS A 252 9.80 6.96 9.50
CA LYS A 252 9.88 6.29 10.81
C LYS A 252 8.68 6.58 11.70
N ALA A 253 8.21 7.83 11.75
CA ALA A 253 7.03 8.19 12.54
C ALA A 253 5.78 7.42 12.08
N ILE A 254 5.54 7.38 10.77
CA ILE A 254 4.40 6.65 10.19
C ILE A 254 4.56 5.14 10.38
N GLY A 255 5.76 4.59 10.17
CA GLY A 255 6.04 3.18 10.36
C GLY A 255 5.81 2.70 11.79
N GLN A 256 6.19 3.51 12.79
CA GLN A 256 5.89 3.26 14.20
C GLN A 256 4.38 3.26 14.49
N GLN A 257 3.63 4.22 13.94
CA GLN A 257 2.18 4.28 14.11
C GLN A 257 1.47 3.11 13.45
N ALA A 258 1.93 2.70 12.26
CA ALA A 258 1.38 1.55 11.54
C ALA A 258 1.79 0.21 12.16
N GLY A 259 2.90 0.17 12.92
CA GLY A 259 3.41 -1.03 13.58
C GLY A 259 4.21 -1.96 12.65
N VAL A 260 4.81 -1.46 11.57
CA VAL A 260 5.66 -2.26 10.68
C VAL A 260 7.00 -2.63 11.35
N ASP A 261 7.62 -3.73 10.90
CA ASP A 261 8.89 -4.19 11.45
C ASP A 261 10.08 -3.37 10.94
N GLU A 262 10.01 -2.92 9.69
CA GLU A 262 11.09 -2.18 9.04
C GLU A 262 10.55 -1.07 8.15
N VAL A 263 11.31 0.02 8.06
CA VAL A 263 11.00 1.18 7.21
C VAL A 263 12.17 1.47 6.29
N ILE A 264 11.92 1.50 4.99
CA ILE A 264 12.89 1.90 3.97
C ILE A 264 12.40 3.20 3.33
N ALA A 265 13.06 4.29 3.72
CA ALA A 265 12.72 5.66 3.34
C ALA A 265 13.53 6.15 2.13
N GLY A 266 13.10 7.25 1.50
CA GLY A 266 13.81 7.90 0.41
C GLY A 266 13.87 7.09 -0.88
N VAL A 267 12.98 6.11 -1.06
CA VAL A 267 12.96 5.23 -2.22
C VAL A 267 12.15 5.85 -3.35
N LEU A 268 12.84 6.32 -4.38
CA LEU A 268 12.18 6.79 -5.59
C LEU A 268 11.46 5.64 -6.32
N PRO A 269 10.42 5.91 -7.14
CA PRO A 269 9.65 4.87 -7.82
C PRO A 269 10.52 3.85 -8.58
N GLU A 270 11.57 4.33 -9.25
CA GLU A 270 12.52 3.50 -10.00
C GLU A 270 13.41 2.63 -9.10
N GLY A 271 13.63 3.05 -7.86
CA GLY A 271 14.45 2.33 -6.87
C GLY A 271 13.70 1.21 -6.14
N LYS A 272 12.36 1.20 -6.16
CA LYS A 272 11.55 0.20 -5.43
C LYS A 272 11.86 -1.24 -5.87
N GLU A 273 12.07 -1.46 -7.16
CA GLU A 273 12.45 -2.79 -7.68
C GLU A 273 13.78 -3.28 -7.10
N GLN A 274 14.77 -2.40 -7.00
CA GLN A 274 16.09 -2.77 -6.45
C GLN A 274 16.00 -3.16 -4.98
N VAL A 275 15.16 -2.46 -4.21
CA VAL A 275 14.89 -2.80 -2.80
C VAL A 275 14.26 -4.18 -2.69
N ILE A 276 13.24 -4.48 -3.51
CA ILE A 276 12.60 -5.80 -3.52
C ILE A 276 13.60 -6.92 -3.90
N ARG A 277 14.54 -6.65 -4.80
CA ARG A 277 15.61 -7.62 -5.13
C ARG A 277 16.50 -7.92 -3.93
N LYS A 278 16.91 -6.89 -3.19
CA LYS A 278 17.73 -7.05 -1.97
C LYS A 278 17.03 -7.82 -0.86
N LEU A 279 15.70 -7.61 -0.72
CA LEU A 279 14.91 -8.35 0.26
C LEU A 279 14.72 -9.84 -0.09
N LYS A 280 15.03 -10.26 -1.32
CA LYS A 280 14.98 -11.65 -1.77
C LYS A 280 16.30 -12.42 -1.58
N GLU A 281 17.39 -11.73 -1.31
CA GLU A 281 18.72 -12.30 -1.04
C GLU A 281 18.86 -12.71 0.43
#